data_0e440f94f04fc07a1531f985ea284564
#
_entry.id   0e440f94f04fc07a1531f985ea284564
#
_cell.length_a   1.000
_cell.length_b   1.000
_cell.length_c   1.000
_cell.angle_alpha   90.00
_cell.angle_beta   90.00
_cell.angle_gamma   90.00
#
_symmetry.space_group_name_H-M   'P 1'
#
loop_
_entity.id
_entity.type
_entity.pdbx_description
1 polymer ?
#
loop_
_entity_poly.entity_id
_entity_poly.type
_entity_poly.pdbx_seq_one_letter_code
_entity_poly.pdbx_strand_id
1 'polypeptide(L)'
;MRLSLLEILEATGGGEVGGTQVGETFSTFHTDSREVKSGGVFFALRGQEMDGAEFVNDAIARGAAAVVVQRKTDIPSGIVEVLVPDTWSALYALASHALRRVQPLVVAVTGSNGKTSTKEMIAAILAQHFNVHKTEGNLNTETGVPLTILSLESHHSALVLEMGMQRRGDIGRLAGLAKPVIGVITNVGIVHIEFFNSREELARAKGELVATLPAEGIAVLNADNEFYPLLAQMTSARVASFGNEHGDYRVEAFQPIEGGGSQFTVRGVEVRLTMAGRHQALNAAAALAAGDFAGVSVEAGAAALADVSVEHRMQEMTTPGGYSIIDDAYNASPESMLAAFDALAETPRNGRLLAVLGEMRELGSLSEEAHRRVGQRAAEVFDAVCVVDSKRATPMAQAAGAELVLDSAGAADWVRRNATHGDRVLVKASHGVRLDELVKDLTAA
;
A
#
# COMPACT_ATOMS: atom_id res chain seq x y z
N MET A 1 21.72 -0.27 -2.70
CA MET A 1 22.92 0.31 -3.39
C MET A 1 23.89 0.79 -2.33
N ARG A 2 25.21 0.74 -2.62
CA ARG A 2 26.20 1.37 -1.73
C ARG A 2 26.50 2.79 -2.23
N LEU A 3 26.43 3.76 -1.33
CA LEU A 3 26.79 5.16 -1.56
C LEU A 3 28.02 5.50 -0.69
N SER A 4 29.02 6.12 -1.29
CA SER A 4 30.18 6.63 -0.55
C SER A 4 29.79 7.89 0.23
N LEU A 5 30.57 8.20 1.27
CA LEU A 5 30.42 9.45 2.01
C LEU A 5 30.48 10.67 1.08
N LEU A 6 31.36 10.67 0.09
CA LEU A 6 31.48 11.76 -0.87
C LEU A 6 30.18 11.96 -1.67
N GLU A 7 29.57 10.87 -2.17
CA GLU A 7 28.29 10.93 -2.87
C GLU A 7 27.16 11.48 -1.96
N ILE A 8 27.16 11.10 -0.68
CA ILE A 8 26.18 11.62 0.29
C ILE A 8 26.39 13.13 0.48
N LEU A 9 27.61 13.59 0.69
CA LEU A 9 27.92 15.02 0.84
C LEU A 9 27.54 15.83 -0.42
N GLU A 10 27.95 15.36 -1.59
CA GLU A 10 27.62 16.01 -2.87
C GLU A 10 26.12 16.05 -3.13
N ALA A 11 25.40 14.94 -2.89
CA ALA A 11 23.97 14.87 -3.13
C ALA A 11 23.18 15.74 -2.15
N THR A 12 23.57 15.77 -0.87
CA THR A 12 22.84 16.49 0.19
C THR A 12 23.26 17.95 0.34
N GLY A 13 24.37 18.36 -0.26
CA GLY A 13 25.01 19.66 -0.01
C GLY A 13 25.54 19.79 1.41
N GLY A 14 25.78 18.67 2.07
CA GLY A 14 26.23 18.60 3.47
C GLY A 14 27.74 18.86 3.63
N GLY A 15 28.12 19.37 4.81
CA GLY A 15 29.51 19.43 5.28
C GLY A 15 29.77 18.28 6.26
N GLU A 16 30.95 17.67 6.15
CA GLU A 16 31.41 16.71 7.14
C GLU A 16 31.90 17.43 8.39
N VAL A 17 31.47 16.97 9.56
CA VAL A 17 31.97 17.49 10.84
C VAL A 17 32.39 16.29 11.70
N GLY A 18 33.67 15.89 11.59
CA GLY A 18 34.30 14.89 12.45
C GLY A 18 34.73 13.60 11.79
N GLY A 19 35.87 13.19 12.18
CA GLY A 19 36.81 12.08 12.02
C GLY A 19 36.37 10.84 11.30
N THR A 20 36.53 10.77 9.98
CA THR A 20 36.31 9.55 9.22
C THR A 20 37.27 9.35 8.09
N GLN A 21 37.47 8.09 7.73
CA GLN A 21 38.31 7.73 6.60
C GLN A 21 37.59 8.00 5.28
N VAL A 22 38.25 8.72 4.42
CA VAL A 22 37.83 8.87 3.00
C VAL A 22 37.75 7.46 2.42
N GLY A 23 36.52 7.02 2.06
CA GLY A 23 36.29 5.70 1.46
C GLY A 23 35.16 4.88 2.11
N GLU A 24 34.57 5.34 3.21
CA GLU A 24 33.38 4.69 3.79
C GLU A 24 32.20 4.67 2.81
N THR A 25 31.51 3.54 2.78
CA THR A 25 30.31 3.34 1.97
C THR A 25 29.16 2.85 2.85
N PHE A 26 27.96 3.36 2.59
CA PHE A 26 26.75 3.05 3.33
C PHE A 26 25.72 2.39 2.40
N SER A 27 24.99 1.41 2.92
CA SER A 27 24.01 0.64 2.15
C SER A 27 22.60 0.66 2.74
N THR A 28 22.44 1.14 3.96
CA THR A 28 21.14 1.23 4.64
C THR A 28 20.92 2.63 5.17
N PHE A 29 19.69 3.12 5.01
CA PHE A 29 19.28 4.48 5.35
C PHE A 29 18.00 4.41 6.17
N HIS A 30 17.92 5.17 7.25
CA HIS A 30 16.86 5.07 8.25
C HIS A 30 16.41 6.46 8.69
N THR A 31 15.13 6.59 9.00
CA THR A 31 14.51 7.77 9.59
C THR A 31 13.88 7.50 10.95
N ASP A 32 13.79 6.22 11.35
CA ASP A 32 13.41 5.75 12.66
C ASP A 32 14.64 5.13 13.37
N SER A 33 15.01 5.66 14.54
CA SER A 33 16.18 5.18 15.29
C SER A 33 16.05 3.71 15.70
N ARG A 34 14.82 3.23 15.91
CA ARG A 34 14.51 1.85 16.31
C ARG A 34 14.80 0.81 15.24
N GLU A 35 14.80 1.23 13.97
CA GLU A 35 15.00 0.37 12.79
C GLU A 35 16.43 0.40 12.26
N VAL A 36 17.31 1.18 12.88
CA VAL A 36 18.71 1.34 12.43
C VAL A 36 19.44 -0.01 12.42
N LYS A 37 20.02 -0.32 11.27
CA LYS A 37 20.91 -1.47 11.08
C LYS A 37 22.37 -1.06 11.26
N SER A 38 23.20 -2.00 11.75
CA SER A 38 24.63 -1.76 11.93
C SER A 38 25.30 -1.27 10.64
N GLY A 39 26.05 -0.17 10.74
CA GLY A 39 26.69 0.50 9.62
C GLY A 39 25.77 1.41 8.80
N GLY A 40 24.53 1.63 9.25
CA GLY A 40 23.54 2.46 8.54
C GLY A 40 23.71 3.96 8.75
N VAL A 41 23.01 4.72 7.92
CA VAL A 41 22.89 6.18 8.02
C VAL A 41 21.52 6.53 8.62
N PHE A 42 21.52 7.32 9.69
CA PHE A 42 20.29 7.84 10.30
C PHE A 42 20.05 9.28 9.91
N PHE A 43 18.88 9.58 9.31
CA PHE A 43 18.41 10.93 9.04
C PHE A 43 17.58 11.44 10.22
N ALA A 44 18.09 12.40 10.96
CA ALA A 44 17.42 13.03 12.09
C ALA A 44 16.38 14.05 11.57
N LEU A 45 15.24 13.54 11.06
CA LEU A 45 14.20 14.39 10.46
C LEU A 45 13.50 15.23 11.55
N ARG A 46 13.30 16.51 11.26
CA ARG A 46 12.54 17.40 12.12
C ARG A 46 11.05 17.30 11.78
N GLY A 47 10.25 16.73 12.68
CA GLY A 47 8.80 16.68 12.62
C GLY A 47 8.15 17.94 13.19
N GLN A 48 6.80 17.95 13.19
CA GLN A 48 6.02 19.03 13.81
C GLN A 48 6.04 18.95 15.35
N GLU A 49 6.03 17.74 15.89
CA GLU A 49 5.95 17.48 17.35
C GLU A 49 7.27 16.98 17.95
N MET A 50 8.13 16.35 17.12
CA MET A 50 9.39 15.75 17.58
C MET A 50 10.56 16.20 16.71
N ASP A 51 11.71 16.44 17.33
CA ASP A 51 12.98 16.68 16.64
C ASP A 51 13.77 15.39 16.59
N GLY A 52 14.02 14.86 15.37
CA GLY A 52 14.79 13.64 15.15
C GLY A 52 16.21 13.69 15.75
N ALA A 53 16.75 14.90 15.99
CA ALA A 53 18.03 15.07 16.65
C ALA A 53 18.08 14.51 18.09
N GLU A 54 16.95 14.38 18.76
CA GLU A 54 16.84 13.79 20.10
C GLU A 54 17.11 12.28 20.10
N PHE A 55 16.95 11.62 18.93
CA PHE A 55 17.14 10.16 18.75
C PHE A 55 18.50 9.78 18.17
N VAL A 56 19.40 10.74 17.95
CA VAL A 56 20.74 10.48 17.38
C VAL A 56 21.53 9.48 18.24
N ASN A 57 21.53 9.66 19.57
CA ASN A 57 22.25 8.76 20.46
C ASN A 57 21.63 7.34 20.48
N ASP A 58 20.30 7.21 20.38
CA ASP A 58 19.65 5.89 20.26
C ASP A 58 20.02 5.22 18.93
N ALA A 59 20.03 5.95 17.83
CA ALA A 59 20.46 5.45 16.52
C ALA A 59 21.91 4.96 16.54
N ILE A 60 22.83 5.71 17.17
CA ILE A 60 24.24 5.33 17.32
C ILE A 60 24.37 4.08 18.21
N ALA A 61 23.65 4.02 19.33
CA ALA A 61 23.65 2.85 20.20
C ALA A 61 23.16 1.57 19.48
N ARG A 62 22.32 1.70 18.46
CA ARG A 62 21.86 0.60 17.59
C ARG A 62 22.78 0.31 16.41
N GLY A 63 23.85 1.10 16.25
CA GLY A 63 24.88 0.84 15.25
C GLY A 63 24.86 1.75 14.02
N ALA A 64 24.23 2.93 14.09
CA ALA A 64 24.42 3.93 13.05
C ALA A 64 25.92 4.28 12.94
N ALA A 65 26.44 4.23 11.71
CA ALA A 65 27.81 4.66 11.42
C ALA A 65 27.86 6.12 10.95
N ALA A 66 26.71 6.66 10.48
CA ALA A 66 26.58 8.05 10.10
C ALA A 66 25.23 8.61 10.54
N VAL A 67 25.21 9.92 10.83
CA VAL A 67 24.00 10.68 11.13
C VAL A 67 23.92 11.93 10.27
N VAL A 68 22.74 12.23 9.74
CA VAL A 68 22.46 13.45 8.98
C VAL A 68 21.63 14.37 9.85
N VAL A 69 22.17 15.55 10.19
CA VAL A 69 21.60 16.47 11.18
C VAL A 69 21.61 17.92 10.69
N GLN A 70 20.75 18.77 11.27
CA GLN A 70 20.71 20.20 10.96
C GLN A 70 21.60 21.07 11.85
N ARG A 71 22.02 20.52 12.97
CA ARG A 71 22.91 21.19 13.94
C ARG A 71 23.92 20.20 14.49
N LYS A 72 25.08 20.69 14.84
CA LYS A 72 26.11 19.86 15.46
C LYS A 72 25.59 19.19 16.72
N THR A 73 25.88 17.90 16.85
CA THR A 73 25.49 17.08 18.01
C THR A 73 26.74 16.58 18.71
N ASP A 74 26.62 16.25 20.00
CA ASP A 74 27.71 15.64 20.76
C ASP A 74 27.68 14.13 20.55
N ILE A 75 28.49 13.64 19.60
CA ILE A 75 28.54 12.24 19.21
C ILE A 75 29.92 11.65 19.45
N PRO A 76 30.02 10.31 19.70
CA PRO A 76 31.28 9.61 19.86
C PRO A 76 32.21 9.76 18.65
N SER A 77 33.53 9.77 18.91
CA SER A 77 34.54 9.69 17.84
C SER A 77 34.38 8.40 17.03
N GLY A 78 34.43 8.50 15.69
CA GLY A 78 34.29 7.37 14.78
C GLY A 78 32.89 7.27 14.12
N ILE A 79 31.94 8.14 14.51
CA ILE A 79 30.66 8.29 13.80
C ILE A 79 30.77 9.47 12.83
N VAL A 80 30.26 9.27 11.60
CA VAL A 80 30.19 10.36 10.60
C VAL A 80 29.02 11.28 10.95
N GLU A 81 29.28 12.57 11.11
CA GLU A 81 28.24 13.59 11.23
C GLU A 81 28.16 14.39 9.93
N VAL A 82 27.03 14.31 9.23
CA VAL A 82 26.76 15.11 8.02
C VAL A 82 25.84 16.26 8.40
N LEU A 83 26.38 17.47 8.40
CA LEU A 83 25.63 18.68 8.70
C LEU A 83 24.98 19.21 7.46
N VAL A 84 23.65 19.36 7.46
CA VAL A 84 22.86 19.84 6.33
C VAL A 84 21.94 21.00 6.76
N PRO A 85 21.56 21.91 5.84
CA PRO A 85 20.60 22.98 6.14
C PRO A 85 19.21 22.45 6.50
N ASP A 86 18.78 21.37 5.84
CA ASP A 86 17.47 20.73 6.06
C ASP A 86 17.55 19.23 5.78
N THR A 87 17.19 18.42 6.78
CA THR A 87 17.28 16.95 6.74
C THR A 87 16.26 16.31 5.79
N TRP A 88 15.09 16.93 5.61
CA TRP A 88 14.10 16.48 4.62
C TRP A 88 14.62 16.67 3.19
N SER A 89 15.10 17.87 2.88
CA SER A 89 15.71 18.16 1.58
C SER A 89 16.90 17.25 1.29
N ALA A 90 17.72 16.96 2.30
CA ALA A 90 18.86 16.05 2.18
C ALA A 90 18.41 14.61 1.85
N LEU A 91 17.38 14.08 2.52
CA LEU A 91 16.81 12.76 2.24
C LEU A 91 16.31 12.67 0.79
N TYR A 92 15.54 13.66 0.35
CA TYR A 92 15.00 13.71 -1.02
C TYR A 92 16.09 13.88 -2.08
N ALA A 93 17.08 14.70 -1.81
CA ALA A 93 18.21 14.92 -2.70
C ALA A 93 19.05 13.65 -2.89
N LEU A 94 19.29 12.90 -1.79
CA LEU A 94 20.01 11.63 -1.84
C LEU A 94 19.19 10.56 -2.59
N ALA A 95 17.88 10.47 -2.36
CA ALA A 95 16.99 9.57 -3.10
C ALA A 95 16.97 9.92 -4.60
N SER A 96 16.90 11.22 -4.94
CA SER A 96 17.00 11.66 -6.33
C SER A 96 18.35 11.33 -6.98
N HIS A 97 19.45 11.38 -6.20
CA HIS A 97 20.78 10.95 -6.67
C HIS A 97 20.78 9.44 -6.98
N ALA A 98 20.20 8.61 -6.10
CA ALA A 98 20.07 7.19 -6.30
C ALA A 98 19.29 6.83 -7.58
N LEU A 99 18.16 7.50 -7.84
CA LEU A 99 17.39 7.34 -9.07
C LEU A 99 18.19 7.69 -10.32
N ARG A 100 18.90 8.83 -10.31
CA ARG A 100 19.75 9.22 -11.46
C ARG A 100 20.86 8.23 -11.74
N ARG A 101 21.38 7.55 -10.71
CA ARG A 101 22.45 6.56 -10.84
C ARG A 101 21.95 5.23 -11.41
N VAL A 102 20.75 4.76 -11.02
CA VAL A 102 20.18 3.47 -11.46
C VAL A 102 19.37 3.61 -12.74
N GLN A 103 18.60 4.70 -12.88
CA GLN A 103 17.72 5.00 -14.02
C GLN A 103 16.70 3.87 -14.33
N PRO A 104 15.96 3.35 -13.34
CA PRO A 104 14.99 2.30 -13.57
C PRO A 104 13.76 2.85 -14.31
N LEU A 105 12.98 1.95 -14.95
CA LEU A 105 11.60 2.25 -15.33
C LEU A 105 10.78 2.48 -14.06
N VAL A 106 10.24 3.69 -13.85
CA VAL A 106 9.46 4.00 -12.64
C VAL A 106 7.97 3.94 -12.93
N VAL A 107 7.27 3.09 -12.17
CA VAL A 107 5.82 2.98 -12.14
C VAL A 107 5.33 3.43 -10.76
N ALA A 108 4.34 4.32 -10.71
CA ALA A 108 3.74 4.76 -9.45
C ALA A 108 2.25 4.42 -9.39
N VAL A 109 1.80 3.98 -8.22
CA VAL A 109 0.40 3.59 -7.97
C VAL A 109 -0.16 4.39 -6.80
N THR A 110 -1.31 5.02 -7.00
CA THR A 110 -2.11 5.62 -5.92
C THR A 110 -3.58 5.25 -6.06
N GLY A 111 -4.40 5.66 -5.12
CA GLY A 111 -5.85 5.44 -5.12
C GLY A 111 -6.40 5.36 -3.69
N SER A 112 -7.71 5.27 -3.56
CA SER A 112 -8.35 5.06 -2.27
C SER A 112 -8.13 3.62 -1.78
N ASN A 113 -8.47 2.64 -2.62
CA ASN A 113 -8.35 1.21 -2.36
C ASN A 113 -7.56 0.52 -3.48
N GLY A 114 -7.02 -0.68 -3.23
CA GLY A 114 -6.37 -1.51 -4.25
C GLY A 114 -4.91 -1.16 -4.56
N LYS A 115 -4.32 -0.12 -3.99
CA LYS A 115 -2.93 0.30 -4.24
C LYS A 115 -1.93 -0.83 -4.10
N THR A 116 -1.91 -1.49 -2.95
CA THR A 116 -0.95 -2.55 -2.63
C THR A 116 -1.13 -3.75 -3.56
N SER A 117 -2.37 -4.22 -3.75
CA SER A 117 -2.64 -5.33 -4.67
C SER A 117 -2.22 -5.00 -6.09
N THR A 118 -2.53 -3.81 -6.59
CA THR A 118 -2.12 -3.36 -7.93
C THR A 118 -0.59 -3.25 -8.05
N LYS A 119 0.08 -2.71 -7.03
CA LYS A 119 1.56 -2.64 -6.96
C LYS A 119 2.19 -4.04 -7.04
N GLU A 120 1.69 -5.01 -6.26
CA GLU A 120 2.20 -6.38 -6.28
C GLU A 120 1.98 -7.06 -7.63
N MET A 121 0.78 -6.87 -8.22
CA MET A 121 0.46 -7.38 -9.56
C MET A 121 1.35 -6.76 -10.65
N ILE A 122 1.57 -5.43 -10.62
CA ILE A 122 2.49 -4.76 -11.56
C ILE A 122 3.90 -5.30 -11.38
N ALA A 123 4.37 -5.44 -10.16
CA ALA A 123 5.71 -5.97 -9.90
C ALA A 123 5.89 -7.39 -10.44
N ALA A 124 4.89 -8.28 -10.27
CA ALA A 124 4.91 -9.64 -10.81
C ALA A 124 4.92 -9.65 -12.35
N ILE A 125 4.12 -8.79 -12.98
CA ILE A 125 4.08 -8.65 -14.44
C ILE A 125 5.44 -8.15 -14.97
N LEU A 126 5.98 -7.08 -14.38
CA LEU A 126 7.25 -6.52 -14.81
C LEU A 126 8.43 -7.47 -14.59
N ALA A 127 8.36 -8.33 -13.57
CA ALA A 127 9.40 -9.32 -13.30
C ALA A 127 9.63 -10.33 -14.45
N GLN A 128 8.72 -10.40 -15.43
CA GLN A 128 8.92 -11.19 -16.65
C GLN A 128 10.07 -10.66 -17.51
N HIS A 129 10.34 -9.33 -17.46
CA HIS A 129 11.33 -8.68 -18.32
C HIS A 129 12.34 -7.81 -17.56
N PHE A 130 12.07 -7.49 -16.28
CA PHE A 130 12.86 -6.54 -15.49
C PHE A 130 13.30 -7.14 -14.15
N ASN A 131 14.43 -6.65 -13.65
CA ASN A 131 14.77 -6.81 -12.24
C ASN A 131 14.03 -5.75 -11.43
N VAL A 132 12.94 -6.14 -10.78
CA VAL A 132 12.00 -5.23 -10.14
C VAL A 132 12.37 -4.97 -8.70
N HIS A 133 12.42 -3.67 -8.33
CA HIS A 133 12.34 -3.22 -6.95
C HIS A 133 10.97 -2.58 -6.71
N LYS A 134 10.43 -2.69 -5.50
CA LYS A 134 9.09 -2.18 -5.18
C LYS A 134 9.00 -1.66 -3.75
N THR A 135 7.97 -0.85 -3.47
CA THR A 135 7.61 -0.47 -2.10
C THR A 135 7.30 -1.70 -1.27
N GLU A 136 8.00 -1.89 -0.17
CA GLU A 136 7.74 -2.94 0.82
C GLU A 136 6.77 -2.44 1.89
N GLY A 137 5.86 -3.33 2.33
CA GLY A 137 4.89 -3.02 3.38
C GLY A 137 4.10 -1.74 3.09
N ASN A 138 4.15 -0.80 4.04
CA ASN A 138 3.47 0.50 3.99
C ASN A 138 4.43 1.69 3.78
N LEU A 139 5.63 1.47 3.21
CA LEU A 139 6.61 2.52 2.92
C LEU A 139 6.17 3.43 1.75
N ASN A 140 4.93 3.91 1.80
CA ASN A 140 4.26 4.71 0.78
C ASN A 140 4.10 6.20 1.14
N THR A 141 4.76 6.63 2.22
CA THR A 141 4.69 7.98 2.78
C THR A 141 5.86 8.87 2.32
N GLU A 142 5.89 10.11 2.80
CA GLU A 142 6.97 11.08 2.54
C GLU A 142 8.36 10.62 3.04
N THR A 143 8.43 9.70 3.99
CA THR A 143 9.67 9.03 4.41
C THR A 143 9.88 7.71 3.70
N GLY A 144 8.83 6.92 3.52
CA GLY A 144 8.90 5.57 2.97
C GLY A 144 9.31 5.51 1.50
N VAL A 145 8.79 6.41 0.66
CA VAL A 145 9.15 6.46 -0.77
C VAL A 145 10.63 6.78 -0.98
N PRO A 146 11.23 7.82 -0.34
CA PRO A 146 12.67 8.05 -0.42
C PRO A 146 13.49 6.86 0.07
N LEU A 147 13.12 6.20 1.17
CA LEU A 147 13.82 5.02 1.69
C LEU A 147 13.73 3.83 0.73
N THR A 148 12.57 3.62 0.09
CA THR A 148 12.43 2.61 -0.98
C THR A 148 13.36 2.91 -2.15
N ILE A 149 13.49 4.16 -2.56
CA ILE A 149 14.41 4.58 -3.63
C ILE A 149 15.87 4.36 -3.20
N LEU A 150 16.22 4.66 -1.96
CA LEU A 150 17.58 4.48 -1.43
C LEU A 150 17.98 3.01 -1.27
N SER A 151 17.02 2.08 -1.26
CA SER A 151 17.27 0.64 -1.25
C SER A 151 17.44 0.03 -2.65
N LEU A 152 17.32 0.83 -3.74
CA LEU A 152 17.67 0.39 -5.09
C LEU A 152 19.10 -0.14 -5.16
N GLU A 153 19.31 -1.14 -5.98
CA GLU A 153 20.62 -1.66 -6.36
C GLU A 153 20.87 -1.49 -7.86
N SER A 154 22.12 -1.51 -8.27
CA SER A 154 22.52 -1.22 -9.66
C SER A 154 21.95 -2.23 -10.68
N HIS A 155 21.53 -3.40 -10.25
CA HIS A 155 20.92 -4.42 -11.11
C HIS A 155 19.42 -4.22 -11.32
N HIS A 156 18.76 -3.38 -10.51
CA HIS A 156 17.35 -3.10 -10.70
C HIS A 156 17.09 -2.29 -11.96
N SER A 157 16.16 -2.73 -12.79
CA SER A 157 15.78 -2.07 -14.05
C SER A 157 14.35 -1.54 -14.04
N ALA A 158 13.54 -1.90 -13.04
CA ALA A 158 12.22 -1.31 -12.79
C ALA A 158 12.02 -1.02 -11.30
N LEU A 159 11.22 0.02 -11.01
CA LEU A 159 10.83 0.45 -9.67
C LEU A 159 9.32 0.68 -9.63
N VAL A 160 8.61 -0.06 -8.77
CA VAL A 160 7.16 0.08 -8.58
C VAL A 160 6.90 0.72 -7.22
N LEU A 161 6.39 1.95 -7.22
CA LEU A 161 6.14 2.73 -6.01
C LEU A 161 4.66 2.81 -5.69
N GLU A 162 4.29 2.46 -4.46
CA GLU A 162 3.01 2.82 -3.89
C GLU A 162 3.12 4.22 -3.28
N MET A 163 2.15 5.10 -3.58
CA MET A 163 2.10 6.47 -3.06
C MET A 163 0.82 6.69 -2.27
N GLY A 164 0.97 6.87 -0.96
CA GLY A 164 -0.08 7.28 -0.03
C GLY A 164 -0.14 8.79 0.11
N MET A 165 -1.23 9.29 0.69
CA MET A 165 -1.39 10.71 1.02
C MET A 165 -2.33 10.92 2.19
N GLN A 166 -2.18 12.03 2.89
CA GLN A 166 -3.14 12.58 3.85
C GLN A 166 -3.54 14.01 3.47
N ARG A 167 -2.73 14.72 2.71
CA ARG A 167 -2.93 16.14 2.35
C ARG A 167 -2.74 16.35 0.86
N ARG A 168 -3.31 17.43 0.36
CA ARG A 168 -3.00 17.93 -0.96
C ARG A 168 -1.51 18.27 -1.06
N GLY A 169 -0.88 17.92 -2.20
CA GLY A 169 0.54 18.12 -2.45
C GLY A 169 1.42 16.92 -2.08
N ASP A 170 0.93 15.96 -1.28
CA ASP A 170 1.72 14.81 -0.88
C ASP A 170 2.09 13.94 -2.08
N ILE A 171 1.10 13.58 -2.92
CA ILE A 171 1.34 12.79 -4.15
C ILE A 171 2.23 13.55 -5.12
N GLY A 172 1.98 14.85 -5.32
CA GLY A 172 2.80 15.69 -6.20
C GLY A 172 4.27 15.74 -5.79
N ARG A 173 4.54 15.81 -4.48
CA ARG A 173 5.90 15.78 -3.92
C ARG A 173 6.58 14.43 -4.18
N LEU A 174 5.88 13.31 -3.92
CA LEU A 174 6.40 11.97 -4.13
C LEU A 174 6.64 11.68 -5.61
N ALA A 175 5.69 12.04 -6.47
CA ALA A 175 5.81 11.89 -7.92
C ALA A 175 6.89 12.79 -8.51
N GLY A 176 7.05 14.01 -8.00
CA GLY A 176 8.14 14.93 -8.38
C GLY A 176 9.53 14.40 -8.03
N LEU A 177 9.66 13.68 -6.91
CA LEU A 177 10.89 12.96 -6.56
C LEU A 177 11.12 11.76 -7.48
N ALA A 178 10.12 10.89 -7.61
CA ALA A 178 10.23 9.59 -8.27
C ALA A 178 10.23 9.68 -9.80
N LYS A 179 9.62 10.74 -10.37
CA LYS A 179 9.49 10.98 -11.82
C LYS A 179 8.97 9.76 -12.58
N PRO A 180 7.80 9.22 -12.22
CA PRO A 180 7.25 8.05 -12.87
C PRO A 180 6.94 8.34 -14.35
N VAL A 181 7.07 7.33 -15.20
CA VAL A 181 6.62 7.36 -16.59
C VAL A 181 5.28 6.62 -16.77
N ILE A 182 4.91 5.78 -15.81
CA ILE A 182 3.61 5.11 -15.73
C ILE A 182 2.98 5.47 -14.39
N GLY A 183 1.80 6.07 -14.42
CA GLY A 183 1.04 6.44 -13.22
C GLY A 183 -0.32 5.75 -13.21
N VAL A 184 -0.62 5.02 -12.14
CA VAL A 184 -1.87 4.27 -11.98
C VAL A 184 -2.70 4.88 -10.86
N ILE A 185 -3.95 5.23 -11.15
CA ILE A 185 -4.95 5.60 -10.13
C ILE A 185 -6.02 4.52 -10.10
N THR A 186 -6.02 3.69 -9.05
CA THR A 186 -6.91 2.54 -8.95
C THR A 186 -8.38 2.96 -8.84
N ASN A 187 -8.67 3.88 -7.92
CA ASN A 187 -9.99 4.48 -7.74
C ASN A 187 -9.93 5.75 -6.88
N VAL A 188 -11.02 6.50 -6.88
CA VAL A 188 -11.29 7.59 -5.93
C VAL A 188 -12.57 7.27 -5.18
N GLY A 189 -12.45 6.86 -3.92
CA GLY A 189 -13.54 6.62 -2.97
C GLY A 189 -13.58 7.73 -1.91
N ILE A 190 -13.94 7.36 -0.65
CA ILE A 190 -14.02 8.29 0.48
C ILE A 190 -12.92 8.09 1.53
N VAL A 191 -11.93 7.25 1.26
CA VAL A 191 -10.77 7.07 2.15
C VAL A 191 -10.01 8.39 2.28
N HIS A 192 -9.67 8.80 3.52
CA HIS A 192 -9.04 10.09 3.87
C HIS A 192 -9.94 11.32 3.68
N ILE A 193 -11.26 11.15 3.48
CA ILE A 193 -12.17 12.28 3.22
C ILE A 193 -12.19 13.30 4.38
N GLU A 194 -11.86 12.90 5.60
CA GLU A 194 -11.82 13.81 6.75
C GLU A 194 -10.79 14.96 6.60
N PHE A 195 -9.78 14.77 5.75
CA PHE A 195 -8.75 15.78 5.46
C PHE A 195 -9.08 16.67 4.25
N PHE A 196 -10.24 16.47 3.61
CA PHE A 196 -10.63 17.17 2.39
C PHE A 196 -12.06 17.73 2.50
N ASN A 197 -12.30 18.87 1.84
CA ASN A 197 -13.61 19.51 1.86
C ASN A 197 -14.62 18.84 0.92
N SER A 198 -14.14 18.06 -0.08
CA SER A 198 -14.99 17.38 -1.03
C SER A 198 -14.28 16.17 -1.65
N ARG A 199 -15.08 15.25 -2.25
CA ARG A 199 -14.55 14.13 -3.03
C ARG A 199 -13.81 14.59 -4.30
N GLU A 200 -14.19 15.73 -4.87
CA GLU A 200 -13.47 16.31 -6.00
C GLU A 200 -12.09 16.80 -5.60
N GLU A 201 -11.96 17.44 -4.42
CA GLU A 201 -10.64 17.84 -3.90
C GLU A 201 -9.74 16.63 -3.64
N LEU A 202 -10.28 15.56 -3.10
CA LEU A 202 -9.61 14.27 -2.92
C LEU A 202 -9.17 13.68 -4.27
N ALA A 203 -10.05 13.74 -5.29
CA ALA A 203 -9.72 13.29 -6.65
C ALA A 203 -8.57 14.10 -7.25
N ARG A 204 -8.58 15.42 -7.10
CA ARG A 204 -7.50 16.31 -7.57
C ARG A 204 -6.18 16.03 -6.87
N ALA A 205 -6.20 15.75 -5.56
CA ALA A 205 -5.00 15.38 -4.82
C ALA A 205 -4.40 14.05 -5.32
N LYS A 206 -5.21 13.03 -5.62
CA LYS A 206 -4.72 11.80 -6.26
C LYS A 206 -4.27 12.03 -7.71
N GLY A 207 -4.96 12.92 -8.42
CA GLY A 207 -4.65 13.34 -9.79
C GLY A 207 -3.29 14.03 -9.94
N GLU A 208 -2.68 14.51 -8.83
CA GLU A 208 -1.30 15.04 -8.84
C GLU A 208 -0.30 14.03 -9.42
N LEU A 209 -0.54 12.71 -9.24
CA LEU A 209 0.29 11.68 -9.85
C LEU A 209 0.31 11.79 -11.36
N VAL A 210 -0.86 11.81 -11.99
CA VAL A 210 -0.94 11.83 -13.46
C VAL A 210 -0.63 13.19 -14.05
N ALA A 211 -0.77 14.26 -13.28
CA ALA A 211 -0.35 15.60 -13.67
C ALA A 211 1.18 15.78 -13.77
N THR A 212 1.95 14.92 -13.09
CA THR A 212 3.43 14.95 -13.13
C THR A 212 4.03 14.06 -14.21
N LEU A 213 3.23 13.25 -14.90
CA LEU A 213 3.73 12.35 -15.95
C LEU A 213 4.24 13.14 -17.15
N PRO A 214 5.36 12.71 -17.76
CA PRO A 214 5.81 13.28 -19.02
C PRO A 214 4.83 12.97 -20.16
N ALA A 215 4.86 13.75 -21.24
CA ALA A 215 3.94 13.58 -22.38
C ALA A 215 4.06 12.19 -23.04
N GLU A 216 5.25 11.57 -22.98
CA GLU A 216 5.54 10.22 -23.47
C GLU A 216 5.10 9.12 -22.50
N GLY A 217 4.71 9.51 -21.29
CA GLY A 217 4.26 8.60 -20.24
C GLY A 217 2.83 8.12 -20.45
N ILE A 218 2.33 7.34 -19.48
CA ILE A 218 0.97 6.85 -19.49
C ILE A 218 0.28 6.98 -18.13
N ALA A 219 -0.96 7.46 -18.17
CA ALA A 219 -1.89 7.45 -17.07
C ALA A 219 -2.86 6.27 -17.22
N VAL A 220 -2.84 5.33 -16.27
CA VAL A 220 -3.77 4.20 -16.21
C VAL A 220 -4.89 4.56 -15.23
N LEU A 221 -6.12 4.72 -15.76
CA LEU A 221 -7.25 5.28 -15.04
C LEU A 221 -8.49 4.36 -15.08
N ASN A 222 -9.23 4.32 -13.99
CA ASN A 222 -10.49 3.57 -13.90
C ASN A 222 -11.62 4.32 -14.61
N ALA A 223 -12.10 3.79 -15.75
CA ALA A 223 -13.14 4.40 -16.56
C ALA A 223 -14.53 4.35 -15.92
N ASP A 224 -14.76 3.45 -14.96
CA ASP A 224 -16.02 3.36 -14.24
C ASP A 224 -16.08 4.33 -13.03
N ASN A 225 -14.97 5.00 -12.72
CA ASN A 225 -14.93 5.96 -11.62
C ASN A 225 -15.50 7.31 -12.07
N GLU A 226 -16.40 7.91 -11.29
CA GLU A 226 -17.04 9.20 -11.61
C GLU A 226 -16.04 10.35 -11.88
N PHE A 227 -14.82 10.26 -11.29
CA PHE A 227 -13.77 11.26 -11.50
C PHE A 227 -12.83 10.96 -12.69
N TYR A 228 -13.13 9.92 -13.48
CA TYR A 228 -12.32 9.60 -14.66
C TYR A 228 -12.15 10.79 -15.62
N PRO A 229 -13.22 11.55 -16.00
CA PRO A 229 -13.07 12.69 -16.89
C PRO A 229 -12.18 13.81 -16.31
N LEU A 230 -12.26 14.04 -15.00
CA LEU A 230 -11.43 15.01 -14.30
C LEU A 230 -9.98 14.59 -14.34
N LEU A 231 -9.68 13.33 -13.97
CA LEU A 231 -8.32 12.80 -13.91
C LEU A 231 -7.66 12.75 -15.30
N ALA A 232 -8.43 12.37 -16.34
CA ALA A 232 -7.95 12.35 -17.71
C ALA A 232 -7.57 13.75 -18.23
N GLN A 233 -8.25 14.81 -17.76
CA GLN A 233 -7.92 16.19 -18.11
C GLN A 233 -6.70 16.75 -17.36
N MET A 234 -6.28 16.11 -16.28
CA MET A 234 -5.14 16.56 -15.48
C MET A 234 -3.77 16.17 -16.05
N THR A 235 -3.74 15.29 -17.05
CA THR A 235 -2.47 14.81 -17.62
C THR A 235 -2.29 15.22 -19.07
N SER A 236 -1.03 15.42 -19.47
CA SER A 236 -0.61 15.50 -20.87
C SER A 236 -0.12 14.17 -21.44
N ALA A 237 0.02 13.16 -20.57
CA ALA A 237 0.41 11.82 -20.96
C ALA A 237 -0.74 11.10 -21.67
N ARG A 238 -0.44 10.03 -22.38
CA ARG A 238 -1.45 9.15 -22.95
C ARG A 238 -2.27 8.50 -21.84
N VAL A 239 -3.58 8.36 -22.03
CA VAL A 239 -4.48 7.68 -21.09
C VAL A 239 -4.75 6.26 -21.59
N ALA A 240 -4.55 5.26 -20.74
CA ALA A 240 -5.13 3.93 -20.86
C ALA A 240 -6.21 3.76 -19.80
N SER A 241 -7.34 3.21 -20.19
CA SER A 241 -8.47 3.05 -19.30
C SER A 241 -8.74 1.58 -18.97
N PHE A 242 -9.13 1.32 -17.71
CA PHE A 242 -9.59 0.00 -17.27
C PHE A 242 -10.92 0.11 -16.56
N GLY A 243 -11.67 -1.00 -16.47
CA GLY A 243 -12.95 -1.02 -15.77
C GLY A 243 -13.70 -2.34 -15.95
N ASN A 244 -14.91 -2.41 -15.42
CA ASN A 244 -15.86 -3.51 -15.65
C ASN A 244 -16.77 -3.19 -16.84
N GLU A 245 -17.32 -1.96 -16.87
CA GLU A 245 -18.31 -1.54 -17.86
C GLU A 245 -17.66 -0.79 -19.02
N HIS A 246 -16.63 0.03 -18.70
CA HIS A 246 -15.96 0.89 -19.66
C HIS A 246 -14.44 0.68 -19.61
N GLY A 247 -13.75 1.10 -20.68
CA GLY A 247 -12.30 1.11 -20.74
C GLY A 247 -11.70 0.18 -21.77
N ASP A 248 -10.40 0.39 -22.03
CA ASP A 248 -9.61 -0.37 -23.00
C ASP A 248 -9.20 -1.75 -22.46
N TYR A 249 -9.04 -1.87 -21.14
CA TYR A 249 -8.73 -3.07 -20.39
C TYR A 249 -9.92 -3.46 -19.52
N ARG A 250 -11.00 -3.96 -20.15
CA ARG A 250 -12.20 -4.36 -19.43
C ARG A 250 -12.08 -5.76 -18.84
N VAL A 251 -12.63 -5.89 -17.62
CA VAL A 251 -12.89 -7.20 -17.00
C VAL A 251 -14.18 -7.76 -17.58
N GLU A 252 -14.08 -8.82 -18.35
CA GLU A 252 -15.19 -9.49 -18.99
C GLU A 252 -15.30 -10.94 -18.51
N ALA A 253 -16.48 -11.56 -18.63
CA ALA A 253 -16.73 -12.96 -18.27
C ALA A 253 -16.23 -13.36 -16.87
N PHE A 254 -16.36 -12.44 -15.90
CA PHE A 254 -15.92 -12.68 -14.53
C PHE A 254 -16.67 -13.83 -13.88
N GLN A 255 -15.93 -14.77 -13.30
CA GLN A 255 -16.45 -15.90 -12.52
C GLN A 255 -15.60 -16.13 -11.27
N PRO A 256 -16.21 -16.26 -10.09
CA PRO A 256 -15.52 -16.79 -8.92
C PRO A 256 -15.21 -18.26 -9.16
N ILE A 257 -14.05 -18.73 -8.70
CA ILE A 257 -13.67 -20.14 -8.76
C ILE A 257 -13.67 -20.76 -7.36
N GLU A 258 -13.92 -22.06 -7.33
CA GLU A 258 -13.88 -22.83 -6.10
C GLU A 258 -12.48 -22.71 -5.46
N GLY A 259 -12.42 -22.55 -4.14
CA GLY A 259 -11.16 -22.30 -3.42
C GLY A 259 -10.74 -20.82 -3.29
N GLY A 260 -11.64 -19.87 -3.65
CA GLY A 260 -11.48 -18.45 -3.30
C GLY A 260 -10.79 -17.57 -4.32
N GLY A 261 -10.55 -18.05 -5.54
CA GLY A 261 -9.96 -17.28 -6.64
C GLY A 261 -10.99 -16.65 -7.58
N SER A 262 -10.49 -16.08 -8.68
CA SER A 262 -11.29 -15.48 -9.75
C SER A 262 -10.74 -15.82 -11.13
N GLN A 263 -11.64 -16.01 -12.11
CA GLN A 263 -11.31 -16.15 -13.52
C GLN A 263 -12.12 -15.13 -14.33
N PHE A 264 -11.47 -14.49 -15.29
CA PHE A 264 -12.09 -13.47 -16.16
C PHE A 264 -11.25 -13.30 -17.42
N THR A 265 -11.69 -12.44 -18.33
CA THR A 265 -10.89 -12.06 -19.52
C THR A 265 -10.59 -10.57 -19.51
N VAL A 266 -9.41 -10.20 -20.03
CA VAL A 266 -9.02 -8.82 -20.33
C VAL A 266 -8.47 -8.78 -21.74
N ARG A 267 -9.04 -7.96 -22.62
CA ARG A 267 -8.67 -7.89 -24.05
C ARG A 267 -8.66 -9.27 -24.74
N GLY A 268 -9.61 -10.13 -24.36
CA GLY A 268 -9.74 -11.48 -24.92
C GLY A 268 -8.77 -12.52 -24.33
N VAL A 269 -7.87 -12.14 -23.42
CA VAL A 269 -6.93 -13.03 -22.73
C VAL A 269 -7.53 -13.50 -21.41
N GLU A 270 -7.52 -14.83 -21.16
CA GLU A 270 -7.95 -15.39 -19.88
C GLU A 270 -6.95 -15.06 -18.77
N VAL A 271 -7.48 -14.57 -17.65
CA VAL A 271 -6.73 -14.23 -16.44
C VAL A 271 -7.27 -15.05 -15.27
N ARG A 272 -6.37 -15.63 -14.50
CA ARG A 272 -6.70 -16.33 -13.24
C ARG A 272 -5.98 -15.66 -12.08
N LEU A 273 -6.69 -15.49 -10.99
CA LEU A 273 -6.16 -14.97 -9.74
C LEU A 273 -6.47 -15.95 -8.61
N THR A 274 -5.55 -16.06 -7.66
CA THR A 274 -5.79 -16.73 -6.36
C THR A 274 -6.69 -15.91 -5.45
N MET A 275 -6.85 -14.62 -5.73
CA MET A 275 -7.65 -13.67 -4.92
C MET A 275 -9.07 -13.56 -5.45
N ALA A 276 -10.04 -13.55 -4.53
CA ALA A 276 -11.47 -13.46 -4.83
C ALA A 276 -11.91 -12.01 -5.08
N GLY A 277 -12.93 -11.87 -5.94
CA GLY A 277 -13.74 -10.66 -6.09
C GLY A 277 -13.39 -9.78 -7.28
N ARG A 278 -14.44 -9.12 -7.82
CA ARG A 278 -14.33 -8.22 -8.97
C ARG A 278 -13.37 -7.05 -8.75
N HIS A 279 -13.22 -6.59 -7.51
CA HIS A 279 -12.25 -5.54 -7.19
C HIS A 279 -10.79 -5.97 -7.41
N GLN A 280 -10.47 -7.26 -7.21
CA GLN A 280 -9.13 -7.79 -7.53
C GLN A 280 -8.95 -7.97 -9.04
N ALA A 281 -10.00 -8.34 -9.75
CA ALA A 281 -9.97 -8.38 -11.22
C ALA A 281 -9.73 -6.98 -11.81
N LEU A 282 -10.32 -5.92 -11.23
CA LEU A 282 -10.04 -4.54 -11.62
C LEU A 282 -8.60 -4.11 -11.34
N ASN A 283 -8.05 -4.50 -10.19
CA ASN A 283 -6.64 -4.25 -9.87
C ASN A 283 -5.72 -4.95 -10.87
N ALA A 284 -6.07 -6.18 -11.29
CA ALA A 284 -5.34 -6.92 -12.31
C ALA A 284 -5.44 -6.26 -13.70
N ALA A 285 -6.63 -5.78 -14.09
CA ALA A 285 -6.79 -5.06 -15.36
C ALA A 285 -5.92 -3.78 -15.40
N ALA A 286 -5.86 -3.03 -14.30
CA ALA A 286 -4.97 -1.88 -14.15
C ALA A 286 -3.49 -2.28 -14.24
N ALA A 287 -3.11 -3.40 -13.63
CA ALA A 287 -1.75 -3.91 -13.65
C ALA A 287 -1.35 -4.41 -15.04
N LEU A 288 -2.24 -5.10 -15.75
CA LEU A 288 -2.04 -5.52 -17.14
C LEU A 288 -1.87 -4.33 -18.09
N ALA A 289 -2.67 -3.26 -17.91
CA ALA A 289 -2.51 -2.03 -18.68
C ALA A 289 -1.13 -1.40 -18.45
N ALA A 290 -0.66 -1.32 -17.21
CA ALA A 290 0.67 -0.80 -16.88
C ALA A 290 1.80 -1.69 -17.45
N GLY A 291 1.65 -3.02 -17.39
CA GLY A 291 2.61 -3.99 -17.93
C GLY A 291 2.71 -3.95 -19.44
N ASP A 292 1.58 -3.87 -20.15
CA ASP A 292 1.53 -3.78 -21.62
C ASP A 292 2.28 -2.53 -22.14
N PHE A 293 2.11 -1.42 -21.41
CA PHE A 293 2.89 -0.20 -21.68
C PHE A 293 4.39 -0.32 -21.40
N ALA A 294 4.76 -1.12 -20.42
CA ALA A 294 6.15 -1.42 -20.12
C ALA A 294 6.77 -2.45 -21.08
N GLY A 295 5.99 -2.97 -22.04
CA GLY A 295 6.44 -3.95 -23.05
C GLY A 295 6.25 -5.41 -22.62
N VAL A 296 5.47 -5.70 -21.57
CA VAL A 296 5.07 -7.06 -21.19
C VAL A 296 3.68 -7.33 -21.76
N SER A 297 3.54 -8.27 -22.69
CA SER A 297 2.24 -8.56 -23.33
C SER A 297 1.17 -8.95 -22.31
N VAL A 298 -0.11 -8.74 -22.66
CA VAL A 298 -1.24 -9.09 -21.77
C VAL A 298 -1.23 -10.58 -21.44
N GLU A 299 -0.83 -11.45 -22.37
CA GLU A 299 -0.73 -12.90 -22.18
C GLU A 299 0.37 -13.26 -21.16
N ALA A 300 1.55 -12.66 -21.28
CA ALA A 300 2.65 -12.87 -20.33
C ALA A 300 2.28 -12.30 -18.94
N GLY A 301 1.64 -11.15 -18.93
CA GLY A 301 1.12 -10.53 -17.70
C GLY A 301 0.06 -11.40 -17.02
N ALA A 302 -0.90 -11.93 -17.77
CA ALA A 302 -1.93 -12.84 -17.25
C ALA A 302 -1.33 -14.11 -16.62
N ALA A 303 -0.34 -14.70 -17.28
CA ALA A 303 0.39 -15.86 -16.74
C ALA A 303 1.13 -15.51 -15.43
N ALA A 304 1.75 -14.32 -15.35
CA ALA A 304 2.45 -13.87 -14.14
C ALA A 304 1.52 -13.62 -12.95
N LEU A 305 0.24 -13.36 -13.19
CA LEU A 305 -0.75 -13.09 -12.13
C LEU A 305 -1.30 -14.36 -11.48
N ALA A 306 -1.15 -15.53 -12.08
CA ALA A 306 -1.79 -16.77 -11.63
C ALA A 306 -1.38 -17.17 -10.19
N ASP A 307 -0.16 -16.88 -9.77
CA ASP A 307 0.40 -17.22 -8.46
C ASP A 307 0.55 -16.03 -7.52
N VAL A 308 0.04 -14.84 -7.92
CA VAL A 308 0.16 -13.65 -7.08
C VAL A 308 -0.78 -13.75 -5.89
N SER A 309 -0.21 -13.67 -4.71
CA SER A 309 -0.92 -13.48 -3.45
C SER A 309 -0.42 -12.23 -2.74
N VAL A 310 -1.29 -11.59 -1.98
CA VAL A 310 -0.95 -10.38 -1.20
C VAL A 310 -1.35 -10.62 0.25
N GLU A 311 -0.37 -10.55 1.15
CA GLU A 311 -0.61 -10.75 2.58
C GLU A 311 -1.71 -9.81 3.10
N HIS A 312 -2.57 -10.33 3.94
CA HIS A 312 -3.69 -9.61 4.55
C HIS A 312 -4.66 -8.97 3.54
N ARG A 313 -4.82 -9.59 2.32
CA ARG A 313 -5.72 -9.13 1.25
C ARG A 313 -6.55 -10.28 0.70
N MET A 314 -7.66 -10.59 1.37
CA MET A 314 -8.55 -11.71 1.02
C MET A 314 -7.80 -13.06 0.95
N GLN A 315 -6.76 -13.22 1.78
CA GLN A 315 -5.96 -14.45 1.83
C GLN A 315 -6.70 -15.52 2.63
N GLU A 316 -7.00 -16.63 2.01
CA GLU A 316 -7.67 -17.75 2.69
C GLU A 316 -6.65 -18.74 3.27
N MET A 317 -6.80 -19.06 4.56
CA MET A 317 -5.94 -19.95 5.31
C MET A 317 -6.78 -20.95 6.10
N THR A 318 -6.47 -22.25 5.97
CA THR A 318 -7.14 -23.29 6.75
C THR A 318 -6.55 -23.38 8.16
N THR A 319 -7.39 -23.43 9.17
CA THR A 319 -6.99 -23.55 10.58
C THR A 319 -6.92 -25.02 11.04
N PRO A 320 -6.24 -25.32 12.15
CA PRO A 320 -6.28 -26.65 12.77
C PRO A 320 -7.70 -27.11 13.14
N GLY A 321 -8.63 -26.19 13.38
CA GLY A 321 -10.05 -26.49 13.67
C GLY A 321 -10.86 -26.87 12.43
N GLY A 322 -10.27 -26.88 11.23
CA GLY A 322 -10.91 -27.28 9.98
C GLY A 322 -11.88 -26.24 9.40
N TYR A 323 -11.89 -25.02 9.91
CA TYR A 323 -12.51 -23.85 9.27
C TYR A 323 -11.43 -22.98 8.61
N SER A 324 -11.83 -22.10 7.69
CA SER A 324 -10.90 -21.19 7.02
C SER A 324 -11.02 -19.77 7.57
N ILE A 325 -9.88 -19.10 7.72
CA ILE A 325 -9.81 -17.65 7.95
C ILE A 325 -9.56 -16.98 6.60
N ILE A 326 -10.38 -15.97 6.28
CA ILE A 326 -10.15 -15.06 5.16
C ILE A 326 -9.57 -13.80 5.74
N ASP A 327 -8.26 -13.68 5.62
CA ASP A 327 -7.50 -12.54 6.15
C ASP A 327 -7.57 -11.35 5.19
N ASP A 328 -8.29 -10.33 5.58
CA ASP A 328 -8.34 -9.01 4.96
C ASP A 328 -8.13 -7.91 6.01
N ALA A 329 -7.26 -8.19 7.00
CA ALA A 329 -7.08 -7.41 8.22
C ALA A 329 -6.16 -6.21 8.07
N TYR A 330 -5.55 -5.97 6.90
CA TYR A 330 -4.61 -4.87 6.72
C TYR A 330 -5.24 -3.48 6.93
N ASN A 331 -6.40 -3.23 6.33
CA ASN A 331 -7.14 -1.96 6.48
C ASN A 331 -8.61 -2.12 6.08
N ALA A 332 -9.45 -1.16 6.48
CA ALA A 332 -10.86 -1.14 6.14
C ALA A 332 -11.32 0.25 5.71
N SER A 333 -12.11 0.29 4.65
CA SER A 333 -12.91 1.43 4.20
C SER A 333 -14.30 0.92 3.81
N PRO A 334 -15.32 1.77 3.73
CA PRO A 334 -16.67 1.34 3.36
C PRO A 334 -16.71 0.57 2.03
N GLU A 335 -16.02 1.08 1.02
CA GLU A 335 -15.97 0.43 -0.30
C GLU A 335 -15.22 -0.91 -0.24
N SER A 336 -14.11 -1.00 0.52
CA SER A 336 -13.37 -2.25 0.62
C SER A 336 -14.08 -3.31 1.45
N MET A 337 -14.86 -2.90 2.48
CA MET A 337 -15.71 -3.80 3.25
C MET A 337 -16.81 -4.40 2.37
N LEU A 338 -17.55 -3.54 1.67
CA LEU A 338 -18.62 -3.98 0.78
C LEU A 338 -18.11 -4.87 -0.35
N ALA A 339 -16.98 -4.52 -0.97
CA ALA A 339 -16.36 -5.33 -2.02
C ALA A 339 -15.92 -6.71 -1.53
N ALA A 340 -15.40 -6.82 -0.31
CA ALA A 340 -15.06 -8.10 0.32
C ALA A 340 -16.33 -8.93 0.59
N PHE A 341 -17.39 -8.32 1.11
CA PHE A 341 -18.65 -9.00 1.38
C PHE A 341 -19.30 -9.52 0.08
N ASP A 342 -19.34 -8.71 -0.96
CA ASP A 342 -19.88 -9.10 -2.26
C ASP A 342 -19.08 -10.25 -2.88
N ALA A 343 -17.74 -10.19 -2.81
CA ALA A 343 -16.87 -11.27 -3.27
C ALA A 343 -17.18 -12.60 -2.57
N LEU A 344 -17.41 -12.57 -1.26
CA LEU A 344 -17.71 -13.77 -0.47
C LEU A 344 -19.14 -14.28 -0.70
N ALA A 345 -20.10 -13.38 -0.91
CA ALA A 345 -21.47 -13.74 -1.26
C ALA A 345 -21.56 -14.44 -2.62
N GLU A 346 -20.72 -14.04 -3.58
CA GLU A 346 -20.66 -14.64 -4.94
C GLU A 346 -19.86 -15.96 -4.97
N THR A 347 -19.00 -16.23 -3.98
CA THR A 347 -18.15 -17.43 -3.97
C THR A 347 -18.93 -18.65 -3.49
N PRO A 348 -18.93 -19.79 -4.23
CA PRO A 348 -19.55 -21.03 -3.77
C PRO A 348 -19.01 -21.48 -2.41
N ARG A 349 -19.90 -21.95 -1.52
CA ARG A 349 -19.54 -22.37 -0.17
C ARG A 349 -20.35 -23.59 0.27
N ASN A 350 -19.74 -24.42 1.10
CA ASN A 350 -20.39 -25.61 1.69
C ASN A 350 -20.71 -25.41 3.19
N GLY A 351 -20.08 -24.43 3.86
CA GLY A 351 -20.27 -24.09 5.28
C GLY A 351 -20.88 -22.70 5.46
N ARG A 352 -20.97 -22.27 6.72
CA ARG A 352 -21.41 -20.93 7.09
C ARG A 352 -20.33 -19.90 6.77
N LEU A 353 -20.77 -18.67 6.56
CA LEU A 353 -19.89 -17.51 6.41
C LEU A 353 -20.03 -16.61 7.66
N LEU A 354 -18.95 -16.46 8.41
CA LEU A 354 -18.89 -15.64 9.59
C LEU A 354 -18.00 -14.43 9.34
N ALA A 355 -18.14 -13.38 10.17
CA ALA A 355 -17.27 -12.21 10.08
C ALA A 355 -16.83 -11.71 11.45
N VAL A 356 -15.54 -11.34 11.55
CA VAL A 356 -14.97 -10.50 12.60
C VAL A 356 -14.63 -9.16 11.98
N LEU A 357 -15.34 -8.12 12.40
CA LEU A 357 -15.22 -6.78 11.83
C LEU A 357 -14.76 -5.78 12.89
N GLY A 358 -14.15 -4.70 12.46
CA GLY A 358 -13.79 -3.58 13.33
C GLY A 358 -14.01 -2.24 12.67
N GLU A 359 -13.65 -1.15 13.37
CA GLU A 359 -13.88 0.22 12.91
C GLU A 359 -13.19 0.54 11.59
N MET A 360 -13.79 1.46 10.86
CA MET A 360 -13.19 2.15 9.71
C MET A 360 -12.79 3.56 10.14
N ARG A 361 -11.55 3.96 9.85
CA ARG A 361 -10.99 5.26 10.26
C ARG A 361 -10.99 6.28 9.11
N GLU A 362 -10.72 7.55 9.44
CA GLU A 362 -10.52 8.66 8.51
C GLU A 362 -11.74 8.98 7.63
N LEU A 363 -12.94 8.75 8.16
CA LEU A 363 -14.23 9.01 7.50
C LEU A 363 -14.87 10.33 7.92
N GLY A 364 -14.34 10.99 8.97
CA GLY A 364 -14.87 12.25 9.49
C GLY A 364 -16.37 12.18 9.82
N SER A 365 -17.14 13.12 9.31
CA SER A 365 -18.60 13.20 9.52
C SER A 365 -19.38 12.06 8.86
N LEU A 366 -18.80 11.34 7.90
CA LEU A 366 -19.44 10.21 7.22
C LEU A 366 -19.35 8.89 8.01
N SER A 367 -18.60 8.87 9.14
CA SER A 367 -18.27 7.65 9.88
C SER A 367 -19.51 6.86 10.31
N GLU A 368 -20.49 7.49 10.95
CA GLU A 368 -21.67 6.80 11.47
C GLU A 368 -22.49 6.13 10.38
N GLU A 369 -22.78 6.88 9.30
CA GLU A 369 -23.58 6.37 8.18
C GLU A 369 -22.86 5.25 7.43
N ALA A 370 -21.54 5.40 7.22
CA ALA A 370 -20.71 4.39 6.58
C ALA A 370 -20.68 3.08 7.40
N HIS A 371 -20.51 3.16 8.71
CA HIS A 371 -20.54 1.98 9.58
C HIS A 371 -21.93 1.32 9.58
N ARG A 372 -23.02 2.11 9.63
CA ARG A 372 -24.39 1.57 9.56
C ARG A 372 -24.63 0.82 8.25
N ARG A 373 -24.25 1.41 7.12
CA ARG A 373 -24.40 0.80 5.79
C ARG A 373 -23.63 -0.52 5.68
N VAL A 374 -22.39 -0.55 6.17
CA VAL A 374 -21.56 -1.78 6.19
C VAL A 374 -22.20 -2.84 7.09
N GLY A 375 -22.72 -2.45 8.27
CA GLY A 375 -23.42 -3.36 9.17
C GLY A 375 -24.69 -3.96 8.54
N GLN A 376 -25.49 -3.17 7.83
CA GLN A 376 -26.67 -3.67 7.09
C GLN A 376 -26.27 -4.72 6.06
N ARG A 377 -25.21 -4.45 5.27
CA ARG A 377 -24.73 -5.43 4.29
C ARG A 377 -24.16 -6.67 4.95
N ALA A 378 -23.47 -6.52 6.08
CA ALA A 378 -22.98 -7.67 6.84
C ALA A 378 -24.11 -8.60 7.31
N ALA A 379 -25.23 -8.05 7.77
CA ALA A 379 -26.41 -8.82 8.15
C ALA A 379 -27.03 -9.65 7.00
N GLU A 380 -26.88 -9.18 5.76
CA GLU A 380 -27.39 -9.88 4.57
C GLU A 380 -26.47 -11.01 4.10
N VAL A 381 -25.16 -10.90 4.36
CA VAL A 381 -24.14 -11.78 3.76
C VAL A 381 -23.67 -12.84 4.74
N PHE A 382 -23.52 -12.51 6.02
CA PHE A 382 -22.92 -13.39 7.02
C PHE A 382 -23.98 -14.08 7.91
N ASP A 383 -23.73 -15.34 8.20
CA ASP A 383 -24.59 -16.14 9.10
C ASP A 383 -24.41 -15.72 10.58
N ALA A 384 -23.24 -15.19 10.94
CA ALA A 384 -22.97 -14.56 12.23
C ALA A 384 -21.87 -13.51 12.13
N VAL A 385 -21.99 -12.43 12.89
CA VAL A 385 -21.07 -11.29 12.89
C VAL A 385 -20.62 -10.98 14.31
N CYS A 386 -19.31 -10.80 14.49
CA CYS A 386 -18.68 -10.25 15.66
C CYS A 386 -18.05 -8.90 15.31
N VAL A 387 -18.17 -7.90 16.17
CA VAL A 387 -17.56 -6.59 15.99
C VAL A 387 -16.69 -6.25 17.20
N VAL A 388 -15.44 -5.87 16.95
CA VAL A 388 -14.57 -5.33 17.99
C VAL A 388 -15.08 -3.95 18.39
N ASP A 389 -15.38 -3.79 19.69
CA ASP A 389 -16.05 -2.60 20.22
C ASP A 389 -15.18 -1.35 20.08
N SER A 390 -15.79 -0.33 19.53
CA SER A 390 -15.32 1.03 19.57
C SER A 390 -16.50 1.98 19.34
N LYS A 391 -16.38 3.23 19.81
CA LYS A 391 -17.42 4.23 19.58
C LYS A 391 -17.81 4.37 18.10
N ARG A 392 -16.85 4.17 17.18
CA ARG A 392 -17.10 4.26 15.74
C ARG A 392 -17.77 2.99 15.18
N ALA A 393 -17.44 1.81 15.71
CA ALA A 393 -17.97 0.53 15.23
C ALA A 393 -19.39 0.22 15.75
N THR A 394 -19.84 0.85 16.83
CA THR A 394 -21.18 0.63 17.43
C THR A 394 -22.33 0.70 16.40
N PRO A 395 -22.41 1.66 15.47
CA PRO A 395 -23.48 1.68 14.46
C PRO A 395 -23.45 0.47 13.52
N MET A 396 -22.27 -0.05 13.21
CA MET A 396 -22.10 -1.26 12.39
C MET A 396 -22.59 -2.50 13.16
N ALA A 397 -22.21 -2.64 14.43
CA ALA A 397 -22.63 -3.75 15.26
C ALA A 397 -24.15 -3.80 15.42
N GLN A 398 -24.77 -2.66 15.69
CA GLN A 398 -26.24 -2.55 15.83
C GLN A 398 -26.94 -2.92 14.52
N ALA A 399 -26.46 -2.42 13.39
CA ALA A 399 -27.08 -2.69 12.09
C ALA A 399 -26.87 -4.14 11.61
N ALA A 400 -25.77 -4.77 12.02
CA ALA A 400 -25.48 -6.18 11.72
C ALA A 400 -26.15 -7.17 12.69
N GLY A 401 -26.69 -6.72 13.82
CA GLY A 401 -27.11 -7.62 14.91
C GLY A 401 -25.94 -8.40 15.51
N ALA A 402 -24.75 -7.78 15.53
CA ALA A 402 -23.49 -8.44 15.86
C ALA A 402 -23.26 -8.55 17.38
N GLU A 403 -22.53 -9.58 17.80
CA GLU A 403 -21.95 -9.67 19.13
C GLU A 403 -20.76 -8.69 19.24
N LEU A 404 -20.75 -7.86 20.29
CA LEU A 404 -19.65 -6.95 20.60
C LEU A 404 -18.63 -7.61 21.49
N VAL A 405 -17.33 -7.48 21.15
CA VAL A 405 -16.20 -7.96 21.93
C VAL A 405 -15.21 -6.82 22.17
N LEU A 406 -14.46 -6.87 23.27
CA LEU A 406 -13.61 -5.75 23.68
C LEU A 406 -12.39 -5.55 22.80
N ASP A 407 -11.78 -6.63 22.33
CA ASP A 407 -10.49 -6.63 21.64
C ASP A 407 -10.31 -7.84 20.72
N SER A 408 -9.12 -7.96 20.13
CA SER A 408 -8.76 -9.09 19.25
C SER A 408 -8.77 -10.42 19.96
N ALA A 409 -8.45 -10.48 21.24
CA ALA A 409 -8.50 -11.73 22.04
C ALA A 409 -9.94 -12.20 22.24
N GLY A 410 -10.85 -11.29 22.60
CA GLY A 410 -12.28 -11.58 22.69
C GLY A 410 -12.87 -12.03 21.36
N ALA A 411 -12.38 -11.46 20.24
CA ALA A 411 -12.78 -11.86 18.90
C ALA A 411 -12.28 -13.28 18.57
N ALA A 412 -11.05 -13.63 18.95
CA ALA A 412 -10.51 -14.99 18.78
C ALA A 412 -11.33 -16.01 19.55
N ASP A 413 -11.71 -15.70 20.80
CA ASP A 413 -12.57 -16.56 21.61
C ASP A 413 -13.97 -16.70 21.01
N TRP A 414 -14.50 -15.63 20.41
CA TRP A 414 -15.77 -15.69 19.68
C TRP A 414 -15.66 -16.64 18.48
N VAL A 415 -14.60 -16.55 17.68
CA VAL A 415 -14.38 -17.46 16.53
C VAL A 415 -14.29 -18.90 17.01
N ARG A 416 -13.50 -19.22 18.05
CA ARG A 416 -13.35 -20.57 18.58
C ARG A 416 -14.67 -21.18 19.10
N ARG A 417 -15.58 -20.34 19.61
CA ARG A 417 -16.91 -20.79 20.09
C ARG A 417 -17.91 -20.98 18.96
N ASN A 418 -17.80 -20.21 17.87
CA ASN A 418 -18.83 -20.14 16.84
C ASN A 418 -18.45 -20.86 15.54
N ALA A 419 -17.17 -20.87 15.16
CA ALA A 419 -16.73 -21.49 13.91
C ALA A 419 -16.58 -23.01 14.07
N THR A 420 -17.04 -23.75 13.06
CA THR A 420 -16.96 -25.22 12.99
C THR A 420 -16.29 -25.62 11.66
N HIS A 421 -15.98 -26.91 11.56
CA HIS A 421 -15.37 -27.49 10.36
C HIS A 421 -16.18 -27.11 9.09
N GLY A 422 -15.48 -26.59 8.08
CA GLY A 422 -16.04 -26.15 6.80
C GLY A 422 -16.57 -24.72 6.78
N ASP A 423 -16.65 -24.02 7.92
CA ASP A 423 -17.02 -22.61 7.98
C ASP A 423 -15.88 -21.72 7.44
N ARG A 424 -16.23 -20.51 6.98
CA ARG A 424 -15.29 -19.49 6.53
C ARG A 424 -15.48 -18.22 7.37
N VAL A 425 -14.42 -17.63 7.88
CA VAL A 425 -14.46 -16.47 8.76
C VAL A 425 -13.69 -15.31 8.12
N LEU A 426 -14.39 -14.25 7.69
CA LEU A 426 -13.75 -13.02 7.26
C LEU A 426 -13.22 -12.24 8.48
N VAL A 427 -11.98 -11.76 8.39
CA VAL A 427 -11.36 -10.87 9.39
C VAL A 427 -10.99 -9.56 8.73
N LYS A 428 -11.65 -8.43 9.10
CA LYS A 428 -11.43 -7.14 8.45
C LYS A 428 -11.67 -5.94 9.37
N ALA A 429 -10.65 -5.08 9.49
CA ALA A 429 -10.73 -3.80 10.21
C ALA A 429 -9.67 -2.80 9.72
N SER A 430 -9.75 -1.55 10.17
CA SER A 430 -8.62 -0.62 10.07
C SER A 430 -7.42 -1.15 10.85
N HIS A 431 -6.21 -0.92 10.33
CA HIS A 431 -4.94 -1.44 10.89
C HIS A 431 -4.79 -1.23 12.41
N GLY A 432 -5.23 -0.08 12.93
CA GLY A 432 -5.13 0.20 14.36
C GLY A 432 -6.01 -0.66 15.28
N VAL A 433 -6.88 -1.51 14.75
CA VAL A 433 -7.65 -2.51 15.53
C VAL A 433 -6.81 -3.77 15.78
N ARG A 434 -5.72 -3.99 15.01
CA ARG A 434 -4.76 -5.09 15.15
C ARG A 434 -5.36 -6.49 15.00
N LEU A 435 -6.30 -6.65 14.05
CA LEU A 435 -6.88 -7.96 13.77
C LEU A 435 -5.91 -8.95 13.07
N ASP A 436 -4.77 -8.48 12.60
CA ASP A 436 -3.65 -9.33 12.17
C ASP A 436 -3.11 -10.22 13.30
N GLU A 437 -3.19 -9.78 14.55
CA GLU A 437 -2.84 -10.59 15.73
C GLU A 437 -3.83 -11.73 15.95
N LEU A 438 -5.12 -11.47 15.77
CA LEU A 438 -6.16 -12.50 15.80
C LEU A 438 -5.92 -13.55 14.72
N VAL A 439 -5.61 -13.14 13.50
CA VAL A 439 -5.32 -14.07 12.40
C VAL A 439 -4.15 -14.99 12.76
N LYS A 440 -3.05 -14.42 13.27
CA LYS A 440 -1.87 -15.18 13.71
C LYS A 440 -2.22 -16.18 14.82
N ASP A 441 -3.03 -15.76 15.80
CA ASP A 441 -3.45 -16.63 16.93
C ASP A 441 -4.34 -17.80 16.48
N LEU A 442 -5.23 -17.59 15.52
CA LEU A 442 -6.14 -18.63 15.02
C LEU A 442 -5.50 -19.57 14.00
N THR A 443 -4.43 -19.14 13.33
CA THR A 443 -3.72 -19.93 12.30
C THR A 443 -2.43 -20.57 12.82
N ALA A 444 -1.99 -20.22 14.03
CA ALA A 444 -0.86 -20.89 14.69
C ALA A 444 -1.20 -22.37 14.94
N ALA A 445 -0.24 -23.27 14.56
CA ALA A 445 -0.38 -24.73 14.69
C ALA A 445 -0.29 -25.21 16.14
#